data_f737d4428c0f0fa766d588bf5d6bc1bd
#
_entry.id   f737d4428c0f0fa766d588bf5d6bc1bd
#
_cell.length_a   1.000
_cell.length_b   1.000
_cell.length_c   1.000
_cell.angle_alpha   90.00
_cell.angle_beta   90.00
_cell.angle_gamma   90.00
#
_symmetry.space_group_name_H-M   'P 1'
#
loop_
_entity.id
_entity.type
_entity.pdbx_description
1 polymer ?
#
loop_
_entity_poly.entity_id
_entity_poly.type
_entity_poly.pdbx_seq_one_letter_code
_entity_poly.pdbx_strand_id
1 'polypeptide(L)'
;LKEVFGRIHEKIGREMDEKRNVDKLREYYMESLPILQENFYTSLIDGRIPEGEVEKYLSNYQIDLTGPCYVVSILHISTTDIPQNMNPFLLGVSVKKLAEEHMEGEWKSRILMYLGDIVVITQFEEQEQITAFTDFMDQFCRLAKHVCEATVTAGIGYVCDNLPDIRLSWQGARSAVSYRVIYGNARAINIAEIDPMENVDER
;
A
#
# COMPACT_ATOMS: atom_id res chain seq x y z
N LEU A 1 -26.87 9.92 -56.02
CA LEU A 1 -27.50 9.80 -54.69
C LEU A 1 -27.09 8.51 -53.97
N LYS A 2 -27.16 7.32 -54.63
CA LYS A 2 -26.77 6.01 -54.07
C LYS A 2 -25.30 5.98 -53.60
N GLU A 3 -24.36 6.56 -54.34
CA GLU A 3 -22.94 6.60 -53.99
C GLU A 3 -22.66 7.45 -52.73
N VAL A 4 -23.39 8.56 -52.58
CA VAL A 4 -23.24 9.43 -51.40
C VAL A 4 -23.76 8.74 -50.16
N PHE A 5 -24.88 8.05 -50.22
CA PHE A 5 -25.40 7.24 -49.12
C PHE A 5 -24.48 6.06 -48.77
N GLY A 6 -23.85 5.41 -49.75
CA GLY A 6 -22.86 4.36 -49.51
C GLY A 6 -21.64 4.86 -48.75
N ARG A 7 -21.08 6.00 -49.15
CA ARG A 7 -19.94 6.63 -48.44
C ARG A 7 -20.27 7.07 -47.01
N ILE A 8 -21.47 7.62 -46.80
CA ILE A 8 -21.93 8.01 -45.46
C ILE A 8 -22.08 6.77 -44.57
N HIS A 9 -22.67 5.70 -45.08
CA HIS A 9 -22.85 4.46 -44.32
C HIS A 9 -21.52 3.81 -43.96
N GLU A 10 -20.57 3.79 -44.88
CA GLU A 10 -19.21 3.27 -44.65
C GLU A 10 -18.43 4.12 -43.64
N LYS A 11 -18.58 5.45 -43.70
CA LYS A 11 -17.97 6.35 -42.72
C LYS A 11 -18.53 6.16 -41.34
N ILE A 12 -19.86 6.07 -41.21
CA ILE A 12 -20.54 5.81 -39.93
C ILE A 12 -20.12 4.44 -39.38
N GLY A 13 -20.01 3.42 -40.19
CA GLY A 13 -19.55 2.10 -39.81
C GLY A 13 -18.13 2.13 -39.21
N ARG A 14 -17.20 2.79 -39.89
CA ARG A 14 -15.82 2.95 -39.40
C ARG A 14 -15.77 3.72 -38.08
N GLU A 15 -16.48 4.83 -37.97
CA GLU A 15 -16.54 5.62 -36.72
C GLU A 15 -17.15 4.81 -35.56
N MET A 16 -18.16 3.97 -35.82
CA MET A 16 -18.73 3.06 -34.83
C MET A 16 -17.75 1.96 -34.40
N ASP A 17 -17.00 1.37 -35.35
CA ASP A 17 -16.00 0.34 -35.05
C ASP A 17 -14.82 0.92 -34.28
N GLU A 18 -14.34 2.11 -34.65
CA GLU A 18 -13.29 2.83 -33.91
C GLU A 18 -13.74 3.15 -32.50
N LYS A 19 -14.94 3.67 -32.31
CA LYS A 19 -15.51 3.96 -30.97
C LYS A 19 -15.62 2.68 -30.14
N ARG A 20 -16.11 1.60 -30.73
CA ARG A 20 -16.25 0.30 -30.09
C ARG A 20 -14.89 -0.27 -29.66
N ASN A 21 -13.85 -0.07 -30.47
CA ASN A 21 -12.48 -0.48 -30.13
C ASN A 21 -11.90 0.37 -28.99
N VAL A 22 -12.15 1.67 -28.98
CA VAL A 22 -11.72 2.57 -27.90
C VAL A 22 -12.42 2.20 -26.58
N ASP A 23 -13.73 1.93 -26.61
CA ASP A 23 -14.49 1.53 -25.44
C ASP A 23 -13.96 0.20 -24.86
N LYS A 24 -13.65 -0.79 -25.70
CA LYS A 24 -13.03 -2.05 -25.28
C LYS A 24 -11.64 -1.85 -24.66
N LEU A 25 -10.80 -1.01 -25.28
CA LEU A 25 -9.48 -0.69 -24.73
C LEU A 25 -9.59 -0.02 -23.36
N ARG A 26 -10.57 0.87 -23.20
CA ARG A 26 -10.84 1.51 -21.92
C ARG A 26 -11.30 0.50 -20.87
N GLU A 27 -12.16 -0.43 -21.23
CA GLU A 27 -12.62 -1.51 -20.35
C GLU A 27 -11.43 -2.37 -19.89
N TYR A 28 -10.59 -2.85 -20.80
CA TYR A 28 -9.38 -3.61 -20.45
C TYR A 28 -8.40 -2.83 -19.55
N TYR A 29 -8.24 -1.54 -19.82
CA TYR A 29 -7.41 -0.69 -18.97
C TYR A 29 -7.99 -0.61 -17.55
N MET A 30 -9.29 -0.36 -17.41
CA MET A 30 -9.94 -0.26 -16.09
C MET A 30 -9.90 -1.59 -15.34
N GLU A 31 -10.06 -2.73 -16.01
CA GLU A 31 -9.91 -4.06 -15.44
C GLU A 31 -8.47 -4.34 -14.98
N SER A 32 -7.47 -3.82 -15.70
CA SER A 32 -6.06 -4.01 -15.39
C SER A 32 -5.54 -3.06 -14.30
N LEU A 33 -6.26 -1.97 -14.04
CA LEU A 33 -5.81 -0.88 -13.17
C LEU A 33 -5.44 -1.35 -11.75
N PRO A 34 -6.21 -2.22 -11.07
CA PRO A 34 -5.85 -2.72 -9.75
C PRO A 34 -4.50 -3.45 -9.72
N ILE A 35 -4.22 -4.26 -10.75
CA ILE A 35 -2.96 -5.00 -10.90
C ILE A 35 -1.80 -4.03 -11.15
N LEU A 36 -2.00 -3.03 -12.00
CA LEU A 36 -1.00 -2.01 -12.29
C LEU A 36 -0.68 -1.17 -11.04
N GLN A 37 -1.68 -0.84 -10.25
CA GLN A 37 -1.52 -0.14 -8.98
C GLN A 37 -0.73 -0.99 -7.97
N GLU A 38 -1.05 -2.26 -7.81
CA GLU A 38 -0.34 -3.17 -6.91
C GLU A 38 1.14 -3.33 -7.33
N ASN A 39 1.39 -3.49 -8.63
CA ASN A 39 2.74 -3.55 -9.18
C ASN A 39 3.53 -2.24 -8.96
N PHE A 40 2.87 -1.09 -9.01
CA PHE A 40 3.48 0.20 -8.69
C PHE A 40 3.93 0.22 -7.23
N TYR A 41 3.05 -0.10 -6.27
CA TYR A 41 3.39 -0.07 -4.86
C TYR A 41 4.52 -1.03 -4.50
N THR A 42 4.50 -2.25 -5.05
CA THR A 42 5.59 -3.22 -4.83
C THR A 42 6.90 -2.73 -5.45
N SER A 43 6.86 -2.12 -6.62
CA SER A 43 8.04 -1.54 -7.28
C SER A 43 8.60 -0.34 -6.52
N LEU A 44 7.74 0.45 -5.89
CA LEU A 44 8.12 1.57 -5.04
C LEU A 44 8.84 1.09 -3.78
N ILE A 45 8.29 0.08 -3.10
CA ILE A 45 8.92 -0.57 -1.93
C ILE A 45 10.28 -1.17 -2.30
N ASP A 46 10.41 -1.78 -3.46
CA ASP A 46 11.66 -2.36 -3.96
C ASP A 46 12.69 -1.31 -4.41
N GLY A 47 12.25 -0.05 -4.56
CA GLY A 47 13.09 1.03 -5.08
C GLY A 47 13.45 0.85 -6.57
N ARG A 48 12.54 0.24 -7.35
CA ARG A 48 12.71 -0.02 -8.78
C ARG A 48 12.19 1.12 -9.68
N ILE A 49 11.49 2.08 -9.10
CA ILE A 49 10.94 3.21 -9.86
C ILE A 49 11.95 4.36 -9.82
N PRO A 50 12.45 4.83 -10.98
CA PRO A 50 13.28 6.02 -11.03
C PRO A 50 12.52 7.26 -10.52
N GLU A 51 13.19 8.12 -9.78
CA GLU A 51 12.60 9.31 -9.15
C GLU A 51 11.82 10.18 -10.15
N GLY A 52 12.37 10.43 -11.33
CA GLY A 52 11.71 11.25 -12.36
C GLY A 52 10.50 10.59 -13.06
N GLU A 53 10.19 9.31 -12.78
CA GLU A 53 9.06 8.61 -13.40
C GLU A 53 7.86 8.43 -12.45
N VAL A 54 8.01 8.69 -11.17
CA VAL A 54 6.97 8.46 -10.15
C VAL A 54 5.68 9.18 -10.51
N GLU A 55 5.73 10.47 -10.84
CA GLU A 55 4.54 11.28 -11.19
C GLU A 55 3.80 10.73 -12.40
N LYS A 56 4.54 10.21 -13.40
CA LYS A 56 3.96 9.58 -14.56
C LYS A 56 3.17 8.32 -14.21
N TYR A 57 3.69 7.48 -13.31
CA TYR A 57 2.98 6.31 -12.81
C TYR A 57 1.75 6.67 -11.99
N LEU A 58 1.85 7.67 -11.09
CA LEU A 58 0.72 8.16 -10.30
C LEU A 58 -0.43 8.61 -11.22
N SER A 59 -0.12 9.42 -12.23
CA SER A 59 -1.10 9.90 -13.20
C SER A 59 -1.69 8.76 -14.04
N ASN A 60 -0.83 7.91 -14.63
CA ASN A 60 -1.28 6.85 -15.50
C ASN A 60 -2.12 5.78 -14.79
N TYR A 61 -1.80 5.48 -13.52
CA TYR A 61 -2.50 4.46 -12.76
C TYR A 61 -3.57 5.02 -11.82
N GLN A 62 -3.88 6.32 -11.94
CA GLN A 62 -4.89 7.00 -11.13
C GLN A 62 -4.66 6.78 -9.62
N ILE A 63 -3.41 6.89 -9.19
CA ILE A 63 -3.01 6.71 -7.80
C ILE A 63 -2.97 8.06 -7.11
N ASP A 64 -3.71 8.20 -6.02
CA ASP A 64 -3.71 9.39 -5.18
C ASP A 64 -2.74 9.21 -4.00
N LEU A 65 -1.47 9.54 -4.24
CA LEU A 65 -0.39 9.64 -3.25
C LEU A 65 0.23 11.04 -3.36
N THR A 66 -0.42 12.01 -2.74
CA THR A 66 -0.09 13.45 -2.86
C THR A 66 0.21 14.11 -1.51
N GLY A 67 0.35 13.34 -0.45
CA GLY A 67 0.70 13.86 0.87
C GLY A 67 2.13 14.39 0.93
N PRO A 68 2.44 15.29 1.87
CA PRO A 68 3.81 15.78 2.08
C PRO A 68 4.72 14.76 2.78
N CYS A 69 4.14 13.80 3.51
CA CYS A 69 4.88 12.79 4.26
C CYS A 69 4.27 11.40 4.10
N TYR A 70 5.12 10.39 4.17
CA TYR A 70 4.73 8.99 4.02
C TYR A 70 5.40 8.13 5.08
N VAL A 71 4.75 7.04 5.45
CA VAL A 71 5.34 5.99 6.28
C VAL A 71 4.92 4.62 5.78
N VAL A 72 5.81 3.66 5.87
CA VAL A 72 5.50 2.25 5.65
C VAL A 72 5.40 1.54 6.99
N SER A 73 4.36 0.75 7.16
CA SER A 73 4.24 -0.17 8.28
C SER A 73 4.09 -1.60 7.79
N ILE A 74 4.59 -2.55 8.56
CA ILE A 74 4.47 -3.98 8.30
C ILE A 74 3.68 -4.61 9.43
N LEU A 75 2.57 -5.26 9.09
CA LEU A 75 1.79 -6.07 10.00
C LEU A 75 2.27 -7.52 9.87
N HIS A 76 3.14 -7.92 10.79
CA HIS A 76 3.67 -9.27 10.86
C HIS A 76 2.80 -10.15 11.73
N ILE A 77 2.31 -11.26 11.19
CA ILE A 77 1.49 -12.23 11.91
C ILE A 77 2.42 -13.33 12.44
N SER A 78 2.43 -13.52 13.75
CA SER A 78 3.18 -14.62 14.36
C SER A 78 2.60 -15.96 13.94
N THR A 79 3.47 -16.85 13.43
CA THR A 79 3.08 -18.20 13.04
C THR A 79 3.10 -19.20 14.20
N THR A 80 3.71 -18.83 15.33
CA THR A 80 3.84 -19.72 16.49
C THR A 80 2.55 -19.88 17.29
N ASP A 81 1.65 -18.90 17.21
CA ASP A 81 0.41 -18.83 18.00
C ASP A 81 -0.85 -19.09 17.16
N ILE A 82 -0.69 -19.65 15.96
CA ILE A 82 -1.85 -19.93 15.10
C ILE A 82 -2.55 -21.19 15.59
N PRO A 83 -3.86 -21.14 15.82
CA PRO A 83 -4.65 -22.34 16.17
C PRO A 83 -4.47 -23.45 15.13
N GLN A 84 -4.33 -24.71 15.57
CA GLN A 84 -4.06 -25.85 14.68
C GLN A 84 -5.07 -26.05 13.54
N ASN A 85 -6.27 -25.50 13.68
CA ASN A 85 -7.35 -25.60 12.69
C ASN A 85 -7.45 -24.37 11.77
N MET A 86 -6.57 -23.39 11.89
CA MET A 86 -6.63 -22.16 11.12
C MET A 86 -5.56 -22.17 10.01
N ASN A 87 -6.00 -21.89 8.79
CA ASN A 87 -5.10 -21.74 7.65
C ASN A 87 -4.37 -20.37 7.76
N PRO A 88 -3.01 -20.35 7.82
CA PRO A 88 -2.25 -19.10 7.94
C PRO A 88 -2.54 -18.09 6.82
N PHE A 89 -2.80 -18.54 5.61
CA PHE A 89 -3.14 -17.68 4.49
C PHE A 89 -4.50 -16.99 4.71
N LEU A 90 -5.52 -17.73 5.16
CA LEU A 90 -6.85 -17.15 5.46
C LEU A 90 -6.76 -16.17 6.64
N LEU A 91 -5.91 -16.45 7.62
CA LEU A 91 -5.66 -15.54 8.72
C LEU A 91 -5.06 -14.21 8.21
N GLY A 92 -4.08 -14.28 7.31
CA GLY A 92 -3.49 -13.11 6.67
C GLY A 92 -4.54 -12.27 5.92
N VAL A 93 -5.41 -12.92 5.15
CA VAL A 93 -6.51 -12.24 4.44
C VAL A 93 -7.48 -11.59 5.42
N SER A 94 -7.83 -12.27 6.52
CA SER A 94 -8.73 -11.72 7.54
C SER A 94 -8.14 -10.50 8.26
N VAL A 95 -6.86 -10.56 8.63
CA VAL A 95 -6.14 -9.43 9.25
C VAL A 95 -6.03 -8.26 8.28
N LYS A 96 -5.73 -8.52 6.99
CA LYS A 96 -5.69 -7.48 5.95
C LYS A 96 -7.04 -6.78 5.84
N LYS A 97 -8.12 -7.53 5.75
CA LYS A 97 -9.48 -6.98 5.67
C LYS A 97 -9.83 -6.16 6.90
N LEU A 98 -9.51 -6.66 8.09
CA LEU A 98 -9.71 -5.92 9.34
C LEU A 98 -8.92 -4.60 9.35
N ALA A 99 -7.68 -4.61 8.83
CA ALA A 99 -6.87 -3.40 8.70
C ALA A 99 -7.49 -2.40 7.72
N GLU A 100 -8.00 -2.86 6.59
CA GLU A 100 -8.70 -2.01 5.61
C GLU A 100 -9.92 -1.33 6.25
N GLU A 101 -10.77 -2.09 6.93
CA GLU A 101 -11.97 -1.58 7.61
C GLU A 101 -11.63 -0.64 8.77
N HIS A 102 -10.57 -0.93 9.52
CA HIS A 102 -10.18 -0.13 10.69
C HIS A 102 -9.53 1.20 10.31
N MET A 103 -8.81 1.23 9.20
CA MET A 103 -8.12 2.43 8.68
C MET A 103 -9.03 3.32 7.85
N GLU A 104 -10.14 2.79 7.34
CA GLU A 104 -11.07 3.53 6.49
C GLU A 104 -11.61 4.76 7.20
N GLY A 105 -11.43 5.94 6.58
CA GLY A 105 -11.88 7.22 7.12
C GLY A 105 -10.98 7.84 8.20
N GLU A 106 -10.03 7.08 8.76
CA GLU A 106 -9.10 7.58 9.78
C GLU A 106 -7.74 7.96 9.16
N TRP A 107 -7.22 7.08 8.30
CA TRP A 107 -5.91 7.25 7.67
C TRP A 107 -5.96 7.01 6.16
N LYS A 108 -5.37 7.91 5.40
CA LYS A 108 -5.23 7.71 3.95
C LYS A 108 -4.10 6.72 3.69
N SER A 109 -4.49 5.44 3.57
CA SER A 109 -3.56 4.32 3.53
C SER A 109 -3.82 3.39 2.33
N ARG A 110 -2.76 2.75 1.85
CA ARG A 110 -2.84 1.62 0.93
C ARG A 110 -2.30 0.36 1.59
N ILE A 111 -3.09 -0.70 1.56
CA ILE A 111 -2.77 -1.98 2.21
C ILE A 111 -2.61 -3.06 1.15
N LEU A 112 -1.50 -3.76 1.17
CA LEU A 112 -1.18 -4.83 0.22
C LEU A 112 -0.50 -6.00 0.91
N MET A 113 -0.55 -7.18 0.27
CA MET A 113 0.23 -8.35 0.70
C MET A 113 1.58 -8.32 -0.03
N TYR A 114 2.68 -8.39 0.73
CA TYR A 114 4.01 -8.40 0.14
C TYR A 114 4.97 -9.26 0.96
N LEU A 115 5.64 -10.22 0.30
CA LEU A 115 6.59 -11.18 0.90
C LEU A 115 6.04 -11.93 2.13
N GLY A 116 4.73 -12.19 2.15
CA GLY A 116 4.08 -12.93 3.25
C GLY A 116 3.62 -12.07 4.42
N ASP A 117 3.95 -10.78 4.44
CA ASP A 117 3.47 -9.80 5.41
C ASP A 117 2.41 -8.88 4.79
N ILE A 118 1.68 -8.17 5.63
CA ILE A 118 0.76 -7.11 5.20
C ILE A 118 1.53 -5.80 5.30
N VAL A 119 1.65 -5.10 4.19
CA VAL A 119 2.32 -3.80 4.11
C VAL A 119 1.28 -2.70 4.00
N VAL A 120 1.44 -1.67 4.81
CA VAL A 120 0.59 -0.49 4.86
C VAL A 120 1.44 0.72 4.51
N ILE A 121 1.08 1.44 3.44
CA ILE A 121 1.66 2.71 3.05
C ILE A 121 0.67 3.79 3.43
N THR A 122 1.03 4.64 4.38
CA THR A 122 0.18 5.72 4.89
C THR A 122 0.78 7.06 4.55
N GLN A 123 -0.05 8.02 4.15
CA GLN A 123 0.36 9.42 3.95
C GLN A 123 -0.16 10.30 5.08
N PHE A 124 0.67 11.27 5.48
CA PHE A 124 0.40 12.25 6.51
C PHE A 124 0.43 13.66 5.94
N GLU A 125 -0.28 14.57 6.57
CA GLU A 125 -0.18 16.00 6.31
C GLU A 125 0.98 16.65 7.10
N GLU A 126 1.35 16.07 8.24
CA GLU A 126 2.41 16.53 9.14
C GLU A 126 3.16 15.33 9.72
N GLN A 127 4.49 15.48 9.92
CA GLN A 127 5.34 14.41 10.46
C GLN A 127 4.95 13.99 11.87
N GLU A 128 4.46 14.93 12.67
CA GLU A 128 4.05 14.72 14.05
C GLU A 128 2.92 13.72 14.21
N GLN A 129 2.12 13.51 13.15
CA GLN A 129 1.03 12.51 13.13
C GLN A 129 1.53 11.08 13.34
N ILE A 130 2.84 10.84 13.20
CA ILE A 130 3.44 9.51 13.42
C ILE A 130 3.17 8.99 14.83
N THR A 131 3.11 9.85 15.84
CA THR A 131 2.83 9.44 17.23
C THR A 131 1.41 8.91 17.37
N ALA A 132 0.41 9.67 16.87
CA ALA A 132 -0.98 9.24 16.88
C ALA A 132 -1.18 7.98 16.03
N PHE A 133 -0.47 7.87 14.91
CA PHE A 133 -0.49 6.69 14.06
C PHE A 133 0.12 5.47 14.76
N THR A 134 1.20 5.64 15.51
CA THR A 134 1.82 4.56 16.28
C THR A 134 0.85 4.03 17.35
N ASP A 135 0.15 4.91 18.07
CA ASP A 135 -0.87 4.53 19.04
C ASP A 135 -2.06 3.81 18.38
N PHE A 136 -2.48 4.29 17.21
CA PHE A 136 -3.54 3.66 16.42
C PHE A 136 -3.14 2.23 15.99
N MET A 137 -1.92 2.04 15.50
CA MET A 137 -1.41 0.73 15.11
C MET A 137 -1.25 -0.21 16.31
N ASP A 138 -0.92 0.31 17.49
CA ASP A 138 -0.88 -0.47 18.72
C ASP A 138 -2.29 -0.95 19.13
N GLN A 139 -3.29 -0.09 19.00
CA GLN A 139 -4.71 -0.47 19.20
C GLN A 139 -5.15 -1.51 18.18
N PHE A 140 -4.75 -1.36 16.91
CA PHE A 140 -5.02 -2.35 15.87
C PHE A 140 -4.44 -3.73 16.21
N CYS A 141 -3.20 -3.80 16.73
CA CYS A 141 -2.62 -5.07 17.15
C CYS A 141 -3.46 -5.79 18.22
N ARG A 142 -3.98 -5.03 19.18
CA ARG A 142 -4.92 -5.56 20.21
C ARG A 142 -6.26 -6.00 19.59
N LEU A 143 -6.80 -5.22 18.66
CA LEU A 143 -8.04 -5.54 17.96
C LEU A 143 -7.90 -6.84 17.15
N ALA A 144 -6.80 -6.99 16.40
CA ALA A 144 -6.52 -8.19 15.59
C ALA A 144 -6.44 -9.45 16.48
N LYS A 145 -5.87 -9.33 17.67
CA LYS A 145 -5.85 -10.42 18.64
C LYS A 145 -7.24 -10.81 19.12
N HIS A 146 -8.10 -9.82 19.32
CA HIS A 146 -9.47 -10.04 19.82
C HIS A 146 -10.41 -10.57 18.73
N VAL A 147 -10.33 -10.02 17.52
CA VAL A 147 -11.28 -10.32 16.42
C VAL A 147 -10.84 -11.51 15.59
N CYS A 148 -9.56 -11.59 15.24
CA CYS A 148 -9.00 -12.62 14.36
C CYS A 148 -8.24 -13.71 15.11
N GLU A 149 -8.08 -13.60 16.43
CA GLU A 149 -7.19 -14.44 17.26
C GLU A 149 -5.72 -14.39 16.76
N ALA A 150 -5.36 -13.36 15.98
CA ALA A 150 -4.06 -13.18 15.37
C ALA A 150 -3.11 -12.39 16.28
N THR A 151 -1.93 -12.94 16.53
CA THR A 151 -0.85 -12.19 17.19
C THR A 151 -0.12 -11.36 16.12
N VAL A 152 -0.47 -10.07 16.01
CA VAL A 152 0.08 -9.13 15.02
C VAL A 152 1.07 -8.19 15.70
N THR A 153 2.26 -8.05 15.11
CA THR A 153 3.22 -6.99 15.45
C THR A 153 3.28 -5.99 14.31
N ALA A 154 3.03 -4.73 14.61
CA ALA A 154 3.14 -3.65 13.63
C ALA A 154 4.52 -3.01 13.74
N GLY A 155 5.38 -3.25 12.75
CA GLY A 155 6.63 -2.51 12.61
C GLY A 155 6.40 -1.24 11.81
N ILE A 156 6.77 -0.08 12.35
CA ILE A 156 6.59 1.23 11.73
C ILE A 156 7.96 1.77 11.33
N GLY A 157 8.08 2.14 10.05
CA GLY A 157 9.30 2.66 9.46
C GLY A 157 9.52 4.14 9.74
N TYR A 158 10.59 4.68 9.15
CA TYR A 158 10.87 6.11 9.19
C TYR A 158 9.87 6.88 8.34
N VAL A 159 9.45 8.06 8.80
CA VAL A 159 8.68 8.99 7.98
C VAL A 159 9.60 9.55 6.89
N CYS A 160 9.12 9.63 5.67
CA CYS A 160 9.83 10.19 4.53
C CYS A 160 8.97 11.26 3.82
N ASP A 161 9.64 12.25 3.23
CA ASP A 161 9.01 13.41 2.60
C ASP A 161 8.80 13.23 1.09
N ASN A 162 9.30 12.13 0.53
CA ASN A 162 9.17 11.83 -0.88
C ASN A 162 8.91 10.33 -1.12
N LEU A 163 8.27 10.02 -2.23
CA LEU A 163 7.88 8.64 -2.57
C LEU A 163 9.06 7.70 -2.85
N PRO A 164 10.18 8.11 -3.49
CA PRO A 164 11.35 7.26 -3.68
C PRO A 164 11.93 6.72 -2.37
N ASP A 165 11.82 7.46 -1.26
CA ASP A 165 12.33 7.07 0.05
C ASP A 165 11.42 6.07 0.80
N ILE A 166 10.27 5.72 0.24
CA ILE A 166 9.40 4.66 0.79
C ILE A 166 10.17 3.35 1.00
N ARG A 167 11.16 3.06 0.16
CA ARG A 167 12.06 1.92 0.36
C ARG A 167 12.78 1.97 1.71
N LEU A 168 13.28 3.13 2.12
CA LEU A 168 13.94 3.30 3.43
C LEU A 168 12.96 3.13 4.58
N SER A 169 11.76 3.69 4.43
CA SER A 169 10.68 3.49 5.39
C SER A 169 10.33 2.01 5.54
N TRP A 170 10.21 1.26 4.43
CA TRP A 170 9.96 -0.18 4.47
C TRP A 170 11.09 -0.97 5.14
N GLN A 171 12.35 -0.62 4.88
CA GLN A 171 13.50 -1.25 5.54
C GLN A 171 13.46 -1.01 7.06
N GLY A 172 13.15 0.22 7.46
CA GLY A 172 12.94 0.57 8.87
C GLY A 172 11.80 -0.24 9.51
N ALA A 173 10.66 -0.37 8.81
CA ALA A 173 9.53 -1.18 9.29
C ALA A 173 9.90 -2.65 9.48
N ARG A 174 10.67 -3.24 8.55
CA ARG A 174 11.20 -4.60 8.70
C ARG A 174 12.13 -4.73 9.91
N SER A 175 13.00 -3.77 10.11
CA SER A 175 13.88 -3.72 11.29
C SER A 175 13.05 -3.65 12.55
N ALA A 176 12.03 -2.78 12.60
CA ALA A 176 11.13 -2.65 13.74
C ALA A 176 10.45 -3.98 14.09
N VAL A 177 9.93 -4.72 13.09
CA VAL A 177 9.36 -6.07 13.31
C VAL A 177 10.39 -7.00 13.96
N SER A 178 11.66 -6.91 13.61
CA SER A 178 12.71 -7.77 14.18
C SER A 178 12.90 -7.54 15.68
N TYR A 179 12.68 -6.34 16.15
CA TYR A 179 12.76 -5.98 17.56
C TYR A 179 11.65 -6.57 18.44
N ARG A 180 10.63 -7.25 17.84
CA ARG A 180 9.59 -7.96 18.60
C ARG A 180 10.16 -8.99 19.59
N VAL A 181 11.35 -9.51 19.32
CA VAL A 181 12.04 -10.46 20.21
C VAL A 181 12.40 -9.79 21.56
N ILE A 182 12.64 -8.48 21.55
CA ILE A 182 13.03 -7.69 22.72
C ILE A 182 11.80 -7.04 23.36
N TYR A 183 10.97 -6.41 22.56
CA TYR A 183 9.84 -5.60 23.03
C TYR A 183 8.53 -6.38 23.15
N GLY A 184 8.49 -7.62 22.67
CA GLY A 184 7.30 -8.47 22.68
C GLY A 184 6.45 -8.36 21.41
N ASN A 185 5.57 -9.33 21.26
CA ASN A 185 4.60 -9.41 20.16
C ASN A 185 3.31 -8.62 20.48
N ALA A 186 2.40 -8.55 19.52
CA ALA A 186 1.05 -7.98 19.63
C ALA A 186 1.05 -6.48 20.02
N ARG A 187 1.97 -5.72 19.44
CA ARG A 187 2.10 -4.28 19.65
C ARG A 187 2.69 -3.57 18.42
N ALA A 188 2.59 -2.25 18.41
CA ALA A 188 3.31 -1.42 17.46
C ALA A 188 4.74 -1.15 17.98
N ILE A 189 5.69 -1.13 17.05
CA ILE A 189 7.11 -0.82 17.28
C ILE A 189 7.53 0.21 16.24
N ASN A 190 7.81 1.41 16.66
CA ASN A 190 8.28 2.48 15.80
C ASN A 190 9.81 2.49 15.78
N ILE A 191 10.41 2.31 14.60
CA ILE A 191 11.86 2.24 14.45
C ILE A 191 12.55 3.52 14.91
N ALA A 192 11.96 4.68 14.67
CA ALA A 192 12.54 5.98 15.04
C ALA A 192 12.69 6.16 16.55
N GLU A 193 11.92 5.44 17.37
CA GLU A 193 12.04 5.46 18.83
C GLU A 193 13.19 4.57 19.35
N ILE A 194 13.62 3.60 18.55
CA ILE A 194 14.61 2.59 18.94
C ILE A 194 15.96 2.87 18.29
N ASP A 195 15.93 3.21 17.02
CA ASP A 195 17.10 3.48 16.18
C ASP A 195 16.82 4.73 15.34
N PRO A 196 16.88 5.93 15.96
CA PRO A 196 16.68 7.17 15.24
C PRO A 196 17.75 7.30 14.15
N MET A 197 17.33 7.60 12.91
CA MET A 197 18.30 7.93 11.86
C MET A 197 19.15 9.11 12.34
N GLU A 198 20.44 8.90 12.48
CA GLU A 198 21.38 10.02 12.64
C GLU A 198 21.24 10.90 11.41
N ASN A 199 20.92 12.18 11.61
CA ASN A 199 20.88 13.14 10.53
C ASN A 199 22.24 13.12 9.83
N VAL A 200 22.30 12.49 8.65
CA VAL A 200 23.46 12.57 7.75
C VAL A 200 23.38 13.88 6.97
N ASP A 201 23.11 14.95 7.69
CA ASP A 201 23.31 16.32 7.21
C ASP A 201 24.48 16.91 7.98
N GLU A 202 25.60 16.86 7.32
CA GLU A 202 26.77 17.75 7.40
C GLU A 202 28.05 16.97 7.08
N ARG A 203 28.28 16.75 5.77
CA ARG A 203 29.63 16.77 5.22
C ARG A 203 29.68 17.13 3.74
#